data_af5a0a2c7abae91ea44786d78dfc218d
#
_entry.id   af5a0a2c7abae91ea44786d78dfc218d
#
_cell.length_a   1.000
_cell.length_b   1.000
_cell.length_c   1.000
_cell.angle_alpha   90.00
_cell.angle_beta   90.00
_cell.angle_gamma   90.00
#
_symmetry.space_group_name_H-M   'P 1'
#
loop_
_entity.id
_entity.type
_entity.pdbx_description
1 polymer ?
#
loop_
_entity_poly.entity_id
_entity_poly.type
_entity_poly.pdbx_seq_one_letter_code
_entity_poly.pdbx_strand_id
1 'polypeptide(L)'
;MKYVIGLDYGSDSARAVVVNAETGAEIASSVKYYPRWMEGKYCKPTINQYRQHPQDYIDVLEYTVKDALSKCPAGTAENVVGIAFDTTGSTPVFTDKNGVPLAMLP
;
A
#
# COMPACT_ATOMS: atom_id res chain seq x y z
N MET A 1 -6.18 23.95 5.39
CA MET A 1 -6.31 23.07 4.21
C MET A 1 -6.48 21.64 4.64
N LYS A 2 -7.26 20.89 3.89
CA LYS A 2 -7.52 19.47 4.17
C LYS A 2 -6.90 18.62 3.08
N TYR A 3 -6.32 17.51 3.48
CA TYR A 3 -5.70 16.56 2.56
C TYR A 3 -6.28 15.17 2.75
N VAL A 4 -6.22 14.37 1.70
CA VAL A 4 -6.60 12.96 1.72
C VAL A 4 -5.47 12.15 1.08
N ILE A 5 -5.38 10.88 1.48
CA ILE A 5 -4.41 9.95 0.92
C ILE A 5 -5.17 8.84 0.22
N GLY A 6 -4.81 8.59 -1.04
CA GLY A 6 -5.29 7.44 -1.79
C GLY A 6 -4.19 6.39 -1.89
N LEU A 7 -4.55 5.14 -1.66
CA LEU A 7 -3.64 4.00 -1.78
C LEU A 7 -4.19 3.03 -2.81
N ASP A 8 -3.35 2.72 -3.80
CA ASP A 8 -3.66 1.76 -4.86
C ASP A 8 -2.71 0.58 -4.74
N TYR A 9 -3.26 -0.58 -4.39
CA TYR A 9 -2.52 -1.83 -4.30
C TYR A 9 -2.67 -2.58 -5.61
N GLY A 10 -1.60 -2.62 -6.39
CA GLY A 10 -1.53 -3.36 -7.64
C GLY A 10 -0.97 -4.77 -7.45
N SER A 11 -0.62 -5.41 -8.58
CA SER A 11 -0.13 -6.79 -8.58
C SER A 11 1.29 -6.93 -8.00
N ASP A 12 2.15 -5.95 -8.24
CA ASP A 12 3.57 -6.00 -7.87
C ASP A 12 4.02 -4.84 -6.99
N SER A 13 3.17 -3.84 -6.82
CA SER A 13 3.52 -2.61 -6.12
C SER A 13 2.29 -1.92 -5.56
N ALA A 14 2.52 -0.98 -4.67
CA ALA A 14 1.49 -0.07 -4.20
C ALA A 14 1.92 1.37 -4.42
N ARG A 15 0.95 2.25 -4.56
CA ARG A 15 1.15 3.68 -4.77
C ARG A 15 0.31 4.47 -3.78
N ALA A 16 0.93 5.45 -3.13
CA ALA A 16 0.22 6.42 -2.32
C ALA A 16 0.24 7.78 -3.03
N VAL A 17 -0.88 8.48 -2.97
CA VAL A 17 -0.99 9.87 -3.45
C VAL A 17 -1.56 10.73 -2.34
N VAL A 18 -0.98 11.91 -2.17
CA VAL A 18 -1.50 12.94 -1.26
C VAL A 18 -2.20 13.98 -2.11
N VAL A 19 -3.47 14.23 -1.83
CA VAL A 19 -4.32 15.10 -2.64
C VAL A 19 -4.90 16.20 -1.75
N ASN A 20 -4.91 17.43 -2.28
CA ASN A 20 -5.63 18.53 -1.65
C ASN A 20 -7.13 18.28 -1.84
N ALA A 21 -7.84 18.06 -0.73
CA ALA A 21 -9.25 17.70 -0.77
C ALA A 21 -10.16 18.82 -1.30
N GLU A 22 -9.70 20.06 -1.24
CA GLU A 22 -10.49 21.22 -1.70
C GLU A 22 -10.37 21.44 -3.21
N THR A 23 -9.21 21.17 -3.78
CA THR A 23 -8.92 21.46 -5.19
C THR A 23 -8.81 20.22 -6.07
N GLY A 24 -8.59 19.04 -5.48
CA GLY A 24 -8.30 17.82 -6.21
C GLY A 24 -6.88 17.73 -6.72
N ALA A 25 -6.00 18.68 -6.37
CA ALA A 25 -4.63 18.69 -6.85
C ALA A 25 -3.80 17.62 -6.15
N GLU A 26 -3.05 16.84 -6.94
CA GLU A 26 -2.08 15.88 -6.41
C GLU A 26 -0.85 16.62 -5.94
N ILE A 27 -0.52 16.48 -4.65
CA ILE A 27 0.58 17.20 -4.02
C ILE A 27 1.88 16.38 -4.08
N ALA A 28 1.78 15.08 -3.80
CA ALA A 28 2.92 14.18 -3.82
C ALA A 28 2.45 12.75 -4.02
N SER A 29 3.37 11.89 -4.46
CA SER A 29 3.10 10.47 -4.59
C SER A 29 4.35 9.65 -4.29
N SER A 30 4.16 8.37 -4.01
CA SER A 30 5.24 7.42 -3.78
C SER A 30 4.81 6.04 -4.26
N VAL A 31 5.74 5.32 -4.85
CA VAL A 31 5.52 3.93 -5.31
C VAL A 31 6.55 3.04 -4.64
N LYS A 32 6.11 1.88 -4.18
CA LYS A 32 7.00 0.86 -3.62
C LYS A 32 6.58 -0.50 -4.14
N TYR A 33 7.52 -1.22 -4.74
CA TYR A 33 7.32 -2.61 -5.13
C TYR A 33 7.32 -3.49 -3.88
N TYR A 34 6.51 -4.55 -3.89
CA TYR A 34 6.46 -5.49 -2.77
C TYR A 34 7.81 -6.16 -2.61
N PRO A 35 8.49 -6.02 -1.45
CA PRO A 35 9.87 -6.49 -1.31
C PRO A 35 10.03 -8.00 -1.55
N ARG A 36 9.15 -8.82 -1.01
CA ARG A 36 9.21 -10.27 -1.17
C ARG A 36 8.84 -10.72 -2.57
N TRP A 37 7.91 -10.02 -3.19
CA TRP A 37 7.54 -10.23 -4.59
C TRP A 37 8.76 -9.98 -5.50
N MET A 38 9.48 -8.88 -5.28
CA MET A 38 10.65 -8.51 -6.09
C MET A 38 11.79 -9.52 -5.94
N GLU A 39 11.86 -10.23 -4.81
CA GLU A 39 12.81 -11.31 -4.60
C GLU A 39 12.37 -12.63 -5.24
N GLY A 40 11.21 -12.65 -5.90
CA GLY A 40 10.66 -13.86 -6.51
C GLY A 40 10.02 -14.82 -5.52
N LYS A 41 9.88 -14.44 -4.26
CA LYS A 41 9.23 -15.27 -3.25
C LYS A 41 7.74 -15.38 -3.54
N TYR A 42 7.19 -16.56 -3.30
CA TYR A 42 5.76 -16.85 -3.49
C TYR A 42 5.29 -16.75 -4.94
N CYS A 43 6.22 -16.72 -5.90
CA CYS A 43 5.93 -16.69 -7.33
C CYS A 43 6.53 -17.92 -8.00
N LYS A 44 5.72 -18.63 -8.78
CA LYS A 44 6.15 -19.78 -9.58
C LYS A 44 5.61 -19.62 -11.00
N PRO A 45 6.38 -18.95 -11.89
CA PRO A 45 5.92 -18.73 -13.26
C PRO A 45 5.63 -20.03 -14.03
N THR A 46 6.33 -21.11 -13.70
CA THR A 46 6.14 -22.41 -14.37
C THR A 46 4.74 -22.98 -14.17
N ILE A 47 4.05 -22.61 -13.09
CA ILE A 47 2.68 -23.00 -12.82
C ILE A 47 1.73 -21.81 -12.79
N ASN A 48 2.19 -20.69 -13.33
CA ASN A 48 1.42 -19.43 -13.40
C ASN A 48 0.91 -18.97 -12.03
N GLN A 49 1.74 -19.09 -11.00
CA GLN A 49 1.39 -18.74 -9.63
C GLN A 49 2.15 -17.48 -9.20
N TYR A 50 1.39 -16.45 -8.83
CA TYR A 50 1.92 -15.14 -8.40
C TYR A 50 1.16 -14.72 -7.14
N ARG A 51 1.83 -14.80 -5.99
CA ARG A 51 1.22 -14.50 -4.69
C ARG A 51 2.02 -13.43 -3.96
N GLN A 52 1.30 -12.58 -3.24
CA GLN A 52 1.90 -11.57 -2.38
C GLN A 52 1.90 -12.07 -0.93
N HIS A 53 2.91 -11.66 -0.15
CA HIS A 53 2.94 -11.90 1.28
C HIS A 53 2.20 -10.76 2.00
N PRO A 54 1.33 -11.04 2.99
CA PRO A 54 0.60 -9.99 3.69
C PRO A 54 1.48 -8.92 4.34
N GLN A 55 2.68 -9.28 4.80
CA GLN A 55 3.61 -8.31 5.38
C GLN A 55 4.04 -7.26 4.34
N ASP A 56 4.12 -7.64 3.06
CA ASP A 56 4.45 -6.69 2.00
C ASP A 56 3.42 -5.57 1.91
N TYR A 57 2.14 -5.87 2.11
CA TYR A 57 1.08 -4.86 2.10
C TYR A 57 1.29 -3.82 3.21
N ILE A 58 1.72 -4.27 4.38
CA ILE A 58 1.99 -3.39 5.52
C ILE A 58 3.27 -2.58 5.27
N ASP A 59 4.32 -3.23 4.78
CA ASP A 59 5.60 -2.58 4.51
C ASP A 59 5.46 -1.46 3.46
N VAL A 60 4.72 -1.74 2.37
CA VAL A 60 4.53 -0.72 1.33
C VAL A 60 3.59 0.40 1.80
N LEU A 61 2.62 0.10 2.64
CA LEU A 61 1.76 1.12 3.25
C LEU A 61 2.59 2.13 4.04
N GLU A 62 3.41 1.66 4.96
CA GLU A 62 4.27 2.53 5.75
C GLU A 62 5.23 3.33 4.89
N TYR A 63 5.91 2.66 3.96
CA TYR A 63 6.89 3.33 3.11
C TYR A 63 6.25 4.41 2.26
N THR A 64 5.18 4.07 1.52
CA THR A 64 4.59 5.00 0.55
C THR A 64 3.94 6.19 1.22
N VAL A 65 3.26 5.99 2.34
CA VAL A 65 2.63 7.10 3.07
C VAL A 65 3.69 8.02 3.65
N LYS A 66 4.70 7.48 4.31
CA LYS A 66 5.78 8.28 4.89
C LYS A 66 6.58 9.02 3.82
N ASP A 67 6.92 8.33 2.73
CA ASP A 67 7.68 8.93 1.64
C ASP A 67 6.88 10.04 0.94
N ALA A 68 5.61 9.79 0.63
CA ALA A 68 4.76 10.80 0.00
C ALA A 68 4.60 12.03 0.90
N LEU A 69 4.36 11.83 2.19
CA LEU A 69 4.23 12.94 3.14
C LEU A 69 5.54 13.71 3.32
N SER A 70 6.68 13.04 3.21
CA SER A 70 8.00 13.70 3.30
C SER A 70 8.24 14.69 2.16
N LYS A 71 7.55 14.50 1.04
CA LYS A 71 7.63 15.38 -0.13
C LYS A 71 6.63 16.54 -0.08
N CYS A 72 5.78 16.56 0.93
CA CYS A 72 4.75 17.59 1.09
C CYS A 72 5.25 18.74 1.93
N PRO A 73 4.58 19.93 1.83
CA PRO A 73 4.88 21.04 2.73
C PRO A 73 4.68 20.68 4.20
N ALA A 74 5.39 21.37 5.08
CA ALA A 74 5.23 21.19 6.53
C ALA A 74 3.76 21.41 6.93
N GLY A 75 3.29 20.58 7.86
CA GLY A 75 1.90 20.67 8.33
C GLY A 75 0.89 19.86 7.52
N THR A 76 1.30 19.23 6.40
CA THR A 76 0.38 18.43 5.58
C THR A 76 -0.15 17.23 6.36
N ALA A 77 0.73 16.50 7.05
CA ALA A 77 0.33 15.28 7.76
C ALA A 77 -0.73 15.54 8.83
N GLU A 78 -0.63 16.64 9.53
CA GLU A 78 -1.58 17.01 10.60
C GLU A 78 -2.96 17.36 10.04
N ASN A 79 -3.06 17.62 8.76
CA ASN A 79 -4.28 18.03 8.09
C ASN A 79 -4.85 16.93 7.18
N VAL A 80 -4.34 15.72 7.24
CA VAL A 80 -4.92 14.57 6.55
C VAL A 80 -6.19 14.16 7.28
N VAL A 81 -7.30 14.15 6.55
CA VAL A 81 -8.62 13.87 7.14
C VAL A 81 -9.20 12.54 6.71
N GLY A 82 -8.56 11.84 5.76
CA GLY A 82 -9.05 10.54 5.31
C GLY A 82 -8.04 9.78 4.47
N ILE A 83 -8.19 8.47 4.46
CA ILE A 83 -7.42 7.55 3.64
C ILE A 83 -8.40 6.61 2.94
N ALA A 84 -8.21 6.39 1.65
CA ALA A 84 -9.00 5.45 0.87
C ALA A 84 -8.09 4.42 0.19
N PHE A 85 -8.60 3.22 0.03
CA PHE A 85 -7.87 2.11 -0.54
C PHE A 85 -8.54 1.61 -1.80
N ASP A 86 -7.71 1.23 -2.77
CA ASP A 86 -8.08 0.52 -3.98
C ASP A 86 -7.18 -0.70 -4.07
N THR A 87 -7.73 -1.87 -4.34
CA THR A 87 -6.99 -3.14 -4.30
C THR A 87 -7.33 -4.02 -5.48
N THR A 88 -6.50 -5.06 -5.70
CA THR A 88 -6.86 -6.15 -6.59
C THR A 88 -8.01 -6.93 -5.94
N GLY A 89 -9.09 -7.13 -6.67
CA GLY A 89 -10.32 -7.71 -6.12
C GLY A 89 -10.31 -9.21 -5.90
N SER A 90 -9.25 -9.91 -6.29
CA SER A 90 -9.20 -11.37 -6.30
C SER A 90 -8.10 -11.94 -5.40
N THR A 91 -7.66 -11.20 -4.38
CA THR A 91 -6.57 -11.63 -3.49
C THR A 91 -7.11 -11.83 -2.06
N PRO A 92 -7.72 -13.00 -1.77
CA PRO A 92 -8.17 -13.26 -0.41
C PRO A 92 -7.00 -13.56 0.52
N VAL A 93 -7.14 -13.19 1.78
CA VAL A 93 -6.16 -13.50 2.82
C VAL A 93 -6.85 -14.35 3.90
N PHE A 94 -6.37 -15.56 4.08
CA PHE A 94 -6.87 -16.46 5.12
C PHE A 94 -6.17 -16.14 6.44
N THR A 95 -6.96 -16.03 7.50
CA THR A 95 -6.44 -15.69 8.82
C THR A 95 -6.84 -16.74 9.84
N ASP A 96 -6.18 -16.73 11.00
CA ASP A 96 -6.65 -17.47 12.15
C ASP A 96 -7.81 -16.71 12.85
N LYS A 97 -8.30 -17.25 13.96
CA LYS A 97 -9.42 -16.64 14.70
C LYS A 97 -9.10 -15.26 15.28
N ASN A 98 -7.83 -14.93 15.39
CA ASN A 98 -7.37 -13.63 15.92
C ASN A 98 -7.10 -12.61 14.81
N GLY A 99 -7.41 -12.95 13.57
CA GLY A 99 -7.19 -12.07 12.42
C GLY A 99 -5.75 -12.06 11.91
N VAL A 100 -4.90 -12.98 12.37
CA VAL A 100 -3.52 -13.06 11.90
C VAL A 100 -3.49 -13.84 10.59
N PRO A 101 -2.94 -13.26 9.49
CA PRO A 101 -2.80 -14.00 8.24
C PRO A 101 -1.97 -15.26 8.42
N LEU A 102 -2.41 -16.37 7.82
CA LEU A 102 -1.73 -17.67 7.99
C LEU A 102 -0.26 -17.63 7.56
N ALA A 103 0.06 -16.84 6.53
CA ALA A 103 1.43 -16.69 6.06
C ALA A 103 2.36 -15.99 7.06
N MET A 104 1.80 -15.33 8.09
CA MET A 104 2.56 -14.63 9.14
C MET A 104 2.65 -15.42 10.43
N LEU A 105 2.07 -16.60 10.47
CA LEU A 105 2.18 -17.50 11.62
C LEU A 105 3.54 -18.20 11.63
N PRO A 106 4.08 -18.53 12.82
CA PRO A 106 5.35 -19.26 12.92
C PRO A 106 5.28 -20.67 12.34
#